data_96e3c9b0c99d90ca25205fcc97f811f6
#
_entry.id   96e3c9b0c99d90ca25205fcc97f811f6
#
_cell.length_a   1.000
_cell.length_b   1.000
_cell.length_c   1.000
_cell.angle_alpha   90.00
_cell.angle_beta   90.00
_cell.angle_gamma   90.00
#
_symmetry.space_group_name_H-M   'P 1'
#
loop_
_entity.id
_entity.type
_entity.pdbx_description
1 polymer ?
#
loop_
_entity_poly.entity_id
_entity_poly.type
_entity_poly.pdbx_seq_one_letter_code
_entity_poly.pdbx_strand_id
1 'polypeptide(L)'
;MMLGFGLGKAGQLPRETSAVLSRLLLYLMLPCAIFQSFCQNFTVPYLTEGLSLIALGLLTTGLQVVAATVLGRHLPRDTYTQNVCITILAVPNTGYVGIPLVLELFGAKTLMQMMLLTIPLTVYSNTEGYRLLVGKEKMNAQALLNPVTLSMLAGMAFGLLSIPMPGIVTEVLTGCGNCVSPLAMILMGSILSAFPIGEIFRDKLAYFIVFLRMIAMPGVILLGAAAFGLPGEAMRILTVANTMPTSMNAIVFPASVGKDCRLGAGLAALSNLAALVTIPMFFYLFCGR
;
A
#
# COMPACT_ATOMS: atom_id res chain seq x y z
N MET A 1 -12.65 -4.18 9.38
CA MET A 1 -12.00 -3.08 10.09
C MET A 1 -12.75 -2.69 11.36
N MET A 2 -14.08 -2.41 11.33
CA MET A 2 -14.87 -2.06 12.52
C MET A 2 -14.83 -3.13 13.62
N LEU A 3 -14.92 -4.42 13.26
CA LEU A 3 -14.77 -5.53 14.20
C LEU A 3 -13.40 -5.52 14.91
N GLY A 4 -12.32 -5.37 14.16
CA GLY A 4 -10.97 -5.31 14.73
C GLY A 4 -10.79 -4.09 15.66
N PHE A 5 -11.38 -2.95 15.30
CA PHE A 5 -11.40 -1.76 16.16
C PHE A 5 -12.20 -1.99 17.45
N GLY A 6 -13.41 -2.58 17.34
CA GLY A 6 -14.25 -2.87 18.49
C GLY A 6 -13.58 -3.85 19.45
N LEU A 7 -13.02 -4.96 18.94
CA LEU A 7 -12.30 -5.95 19.74
C LEU A 7 -11.07 -5.35 20.45
N GLY A 8 -10.33 -4.46 19.75
CA GLY A 8 -9.18 -3.76 20.31
C GLY A 8 -9.58 -2.80 21.44
N LYS A 9 -10.65 -2.01 21.24
CA LYS A 9 -11.18 -1.10 22.29
C LYS A 9 -11.79 -1.85 23.47
N ALA A 10 -12.40 -3.01 23.24
CA ALA A 10 -12.93 -3.88 24.29
C ALA A 10 -11.83 -4.62 25.08
N GLY A 11 -10.55 -4.46 24.73
CA GLY A 11 -9.44 -5.14 25.38
C GLY A 11 -9.38 -6.66 25.12
N GLN A 12 -10.16 -7.15 24.14
CA GLN A 12 -10.17 -8.57 23.75
C GLN A 12 -8.96 -8.96 22.89
N LEU A 13 -8.28 -7.99 22.30
CA LEU A 13 -7.04 -8.21 21.53
C LEU A 13 -5.84 -7.71 22.34
N PRO A 14 -4.95 -8.60 22.82
CA PRO A 14 -3.67 -8.22 23.41
C PRO A 14 -2.89 -7.28 22.50
N ARG A 15 -2.05 -6.39 23.06
CA ARG A 15 -1.23 -5.44 22.28
C ARG A 15 -0.32 -6.12 21.25
N GLU A 16 0.08 -7.33 21.52
CA GLU A 16 0.94 -8.16 20.64
C GLU A 16 0.21 -8.73 19.43
N THR A 17 -1.13 -8.78 19.47
CA THR A 17 -1.97 -9.34 18.38
C THR A 17 -1.68 -8.67 17.04
N SER A 18 -1.51 -7.36 17.01
CA SER A 18 -1.19 -6.62 15.78
C SER A 18 0.14 -7.05 15.17
N ALA A 19 1.14 -7.33 16.01
CA ALA A 19 2.44 -7.83 15.55
C ALA A 19 2.36 -9.26 14.99
N VAL A 20 1.59 -10.13 15.66
CA VAL A 20 1.38 -11.52 15.21
C VAL A 20 0.61 -11.55 13.89
N LEU A 21 -0.52 -10.84 13.81
CA LEU A 21 -1.32 -10.75 12.58
C LEU A 21 -0.51 -10.15 11.41
N SER A 22 0.29 -9.13 11.68
CA SER A 22 1.16 -8.53 10.66
C SER A 22 2.19 -9.53 10.13
N ARG A 23 2.81 -10.32 11.02
CA ARG A 23 3.76 -11.36 10.62
C ARG A 23 3.09 -12.46 9.80
N LEU A 24 1.94 -12.96 10.23
CA LEU A 24 1.18 -13.98 9.47
C LEU A 24 0.81 -13.47 8.07
N LEU A 25 0.35 -12.23 7.97
CA LEU A 25 0.04 -11.63 6.68
C LEU A 25 1.28 -11.51 5.79
N LEU A 26 2.37 -10.92 6.31
CA LEU A 26 3.57 -10.61 5.50
C LEU A 26 4.40 -11.86 5.13
N TYR A 27 4.44 -12.87 5.99
CA TYR A 27 5.32 -14.02 5.80
C TYR A 27 4.61 -15.26 5.27
N LEU A 28 3.26 -15.30 5.31
CA LEU A 28 2.52 -16.48 4.86
C LEU A 28 1.39 -16.11 3.89
N MET A 29 0.39 -15.33 4.32
CA MET A 29 -0.84 -15.15 3.55
C MET A 29 -0.60 -14.34 2.25
N LEU A 30 0.05 -13.17 2.36
CA LEU A 30 0.37 -12.34 1.19
C LEU A 30 1.31 -13.03 0.20
N PRO A 31 2.42 -13.67 0.62
CA PRO A 31 3.24 -14.46 -0.28
C PRO A 31 2.47 -15.52 -1.08
N CYS A 32 1.56 -16.25 -0.44
CA CYS A 32 0.73 -17.26 -1.13
C CYS A 32 -0.18 -16.61 -2.18
N ALA A 33 -0.92 -15.56 -1.83
CA ALA A 33 -1.81 -14.85 -2.75
C ALA A 33 -1.06 -14.24 -3.94
N ILE A 34 0.09 -13.64 -3.68
CA ILE A 34 0.92 -12.98 -4.70
C ILE A 34 1.56 -14.00 -5.63
N PHE A 35 2.18 -15.04 -5.07
CA PHE A 35 2.75 -16.12 -5.87
C PHE A 35 1.70 -16.71 -6.82
N GLN A 36 0.52 -17.05 -6.30
CA GLN A 36 -0.57 -17.60 -7.12
C GLN A 36 -1.03 -16.63 -8.19
N SER A 37 -1.16 -15.34 -7.85
CA SER A 37 -1.57 -14.29 -8.78
C SER A 37 -0.60 -14.19 -9.97
N PHE A 38 0.71 -14.17 -9.72
CA PHE A 38 1.72 -14.09 -10.77
C PHE A 38 1.85 -15.41 -11.54
N CYS A 39 1.86 -16.54 -10.85
CA CYS A 39 1.94 -17.87 -11.48
C CYS A 39 0.82 -18.11 -12.50
N GLN A 40 -0.39 -17.65 -12.19
CA GLN A 40 -1.55 -17.86 -13.08
C GLN A 40 -1.70 -16.83 -14.20
N ASN A 41 -1.20 -15.60 -14.01
CA ASN A 41 -1.51 -14.49 -14.91
C ASN A 41 -0.27 -13.90 -15.62
N PHE A 42 0.95 -14.12 -15.11
CA PHE A 42 2.17 -13.55 -15.71
C PHE A 42 2.76 -14.53 -16.74
N THR A 43 2.29 -14.41 -17.96
CA THR A 43 2.70 -15.27 -19.10
C THR A 43 3.60 -14.51 -20.07
N VAL A 44 4.26 -15.24 -20.99
CA VAL A 44 5.13 -14.63 -22.03
C VAL A 44 4.39 -13.56 -22.84
N PRO A 45 3.14 -13.77 -23.31
CA PRO A 45 2.40 -12.73 -24.02
C PRO A 45 2.13 -11.48 -23.17
N TYR A 46 2.15 -11.59 -21.84
CA TYR A 46 1.89 -10.47 -20.93
C TYR A 46 3.12 -9.59 -20.66
N LEU A 47 4.32 -9.98 -21.10
CA LEU A 47 5.55 -9.25 -20.81
C LEU A 47 5.53 -7.78 -21.28
N THR A 48 5.03 -7.53 -22.49
CA THR A 48 4.93 -6.17 -23.04
C THR A 48 3.98 -5.29 -22.26
N GLU A 49 2.83 -5.82 -21.87
CA GLU A 49 1.85 -5.14 -21.02
C GLU A 49 2.42 -4.88 -19.62
N GLY A 50 3.11 -5.88 -19.06
CA GLY A 50 3.78 -5.75 -17.76
C GLY A 50 4.83 -4.65 -17.74
N LEU A 51 5.64 -4.53 -18.78
CA LEU A 51 6.63 -3.46 -18.92
C LEU A 51 5.96 -2.09 -19.04
N SER A 52 4.85 -1.97 -19.76
CA SER A 52 4.11 -0.72 -19.88
C SER A 52 3.51 -0.28 -18.54
N LEU A 53 3.05 -1.22 -17.71
CA LEU A 53 2.60 -0.92 -16.35
C LEU A 53 3.72 -0.45 -15.43
N ILE A 54 4.91 -1.06 -15.53
CA ILE A 54 6.10 -0.61 -14.78
C ILE A 54 6.50 0.80 -15.21
N ALA A 55 6.48 1.10 -16.53
CA ALA A 55 6.78 2.43 -17.04
C ALA A 55 5.77 3.48 -16.57
N LEU A 56 4.47 3.14 -16.59
CA LEU A 56 3.41 3.99 -16.03
C LEU A 56 3.61 4.19 -14.53
N GLY A 57 3.99 3.13 -13.81
CA GLY A 57 4.33 3.18 -12.40
C GLY A 57 5.52 4.09 -12.10
N LEU A 58 6.55 4.07 -12.94
CA LEU A 58 7.72 4.95 -12.82
C LEU A 58 7.32 6.42 -12.99
N LEU A 59 6.51 6.72 -14.02
CA LEU A 59 6.00 8.07 -14.26
C LEU A 59 5.17 8.57 -13.09
N THR A 60 4.20 7.79 -12.64
CA THR A 60 3.29 8.21 -11.55
C THR A 60 4.00 8.29 -10.21
N THR A 61 4.92 7.37 -9.90
CA THR A 61 5.76 7.46 -8.71
C THR A 61 6.65 8.70 -8.77
N GLY A 62 7.27 8.98 -9.90
CA GLY A 62 8.08 10.19 -10.09
C GLY A 62 7.29 11.47 -9.82
N LEU A 63 6.09 11.59 -10.41
CA LEU A 63 5.20 12.73 -10.17
C LEU A 63 4.79 12.85 -8.70
N GLN A 64 4.44 11.73 -8.06
CA GLN A 64 4.09 11.72 -6.63
C GLN A 64 5.25 12.16 -5.74
N VAL A 65 6.45 11.62 -5.98
CA VAL A 65 7.65 11.93 -5.19
C VAL A 65 8.04 13.39 -5.35
N VAL A 66 8.01 13.93 -6.57
CA VAL A 66 8.28 15.35 -6.81
C VAL A 66 7.26 16.22 -6.10
N ALA A 67 5.96 15.96 -6.29
CA ALA A 67 4.90 16.71 -5.65
C ALA A 67 4.99 16.63 -4.12
N ALA A 68 5.19 15.43 -3.57
CA ALA A 68 5.34 15.21 -2.14
C ALA A 68 6.54 15.96 -1.56
N THR A 69 7.68 15.95 -2.26
CA THR A 69 8.90 16.63 -1.84
C THR A 69 8.72 18.14 -1.87
N VAL A 70 8.17 18.69 -2.94
CA VAL A 70 7.89 20.13 -3.05
C VAL A 70 6.93 20.56 -1.93
N LEU A 71 5.79 19.91 -1.81
CA LEU A 71 4.78 20.24 -0.80
C LEU A 71 5.34 20.08 0.63
N GLY A 72 6.03 18.97 0.90
CA GLY A 72 6.54 18.68 2.24
C GLY A 72 7.67 19.61 2.67
N ARG A 73 8.58 20.02 1.77
CA ARG A 73 9.67 20.97 2.09
C ARG A 73 9.16 22.38 2.34
N HIS A 74 8.03 22.78 1.81
CA HIS A 74 7.42 24.10 2.06
C HIS A 74 6.59 24.15 3.36
N LEU A 75 6.43 23.03 4.07
CA LEU A 75 5.74 23.05 5.36
C LEU A 75 6.60 23.78 6.40
N PRO A 76 6.01 24.71 7.21
CA PRO A 76 6.71 25.44 8.26
C PRO A 76 6.90 24.53 9.49
N ARG A 77 7.68 23.46 9.35
CA ARG A 77 7.94 22.44 10.37
C ARG A 77 9.41 22.04 10.37
N ASP A 78 9.83 21.35 11.43
CA ASP A 78 11.14 20.74 11.53
C ASP A 78 11.39 19.67 10.44
N THR A 79 12.65 19.38 10.16
CA THR A 79 13.07 18.47 9.07
C THR A 79 12.49 17.07 9.24
N TYR A 80 12.34 16.56 10.47
CA TYR A 80 11.79 15.22 10.69
C TYR A 80 10.30 15.18 10.34
N THR A 81 9.52 16.14 10.80
CA THR A 81 8.12 16.31 10.46
C THR A 81 7.92 16.44 8.94
N GLN A 82 8.76 17.27 8.28
CA GLN A 82 8.74 17.38 6.81
C GLN A 82 8.98 16.01 6.14
N ASN A 83 9.97 15.25 6.57
CA ASN A 83 10.31 13.95 6.02
C ASN A 83 9.16 12.93 6.21
N VAL A 84 8.50 12.94 7.37
CA VAL A 84 7.30 12.13 7.62
C VAL A 84 6.19 12.51 6.64
N CYS A 85 5.91 13.80 6.48
CA CYS A 85 4.88 14.29 5.55
C CYS A 85 5.21 13.94 4.09
N ILE A 86 6.47 14.09 3.66
CA ILE A 86 6.93 13.70 2.30
C ILE A 86 6.66 12.22 2.06
N THR A 87 7.06 11.36 3.00
CA THR A 87 6.86 9.92 2.86
C THR A 87 5.38 9.55 2.81
N ILE A 88 4.55 10.16 3.65
CA ILE A 88 3.11 9.94 3.69
C ILE A 88 2.43 10.39 2.39
N LEU A 89 2.82 11.53 1.85
CA LEU A 89 2.28 12.04 0.58
C LEU A 89 2.71 11.15 -0.60
N ALA A 90 3.97 10.72 -0.63
CA ALA A 90 4.50 9.92 -1.74
C ALA A 90 4.02 8.48 -1.73
N VAL A 91 3.87 7.84 -0.57
CA VAL A 91 3.69 6.38 -0.47
C VAL A 91 2.31 5.99 0.05
N PRO A 92 1.44 5.42 -0.82
CA PRO A 92 0.17 4.80 -0.42
C PRO A 92 0.36 3.47 0.31
N ASN A 93 -0.65 3.08 1.07
CA ASN A 93 -0.72 1.78 1.73
C ASN A 93 -1.20 0.69 0.77
N THR A 94 -0.42 0.39 -0.24
CA THR A 94 -0.75 -0.66 -1.20
C THR A 94 -0.66 -2.06 -0.58
N GLY A 95 0.23 -2.27 0.40
CA GLY A 95 0.44 -3.58 1.03
C GLY A 95 -0.72 -4.04 1.90
N TYR A 96 -0.98 -3.32 3.00
CA TYR A 96 -1.97 -3.76 4.00
C TYR A 96 -3.42 -3.43 3.62
N VAL A 97 -3.66 -2.42 2.79
CA VAL A 97 -5.01 -2.02 2.36
C VAL A 97 -5.23 -2.33 0.90
N GLY A 98 -4.27 -2.00 0.03
CA GLY A 98 -4.41 -2.15 -1.42
C GLY A 98 -4.53 -3.61 -1.86
N ILE A 99 -3.60 -4.48 -1.45
CA ILE A 99 -3.61 -5.89 -1.84
C ILE A 99 -4.92 -6.60 -1.46
N PRO A 100 -5.38 -6.55 -0.17
CA PRO A 100 -6.64 -7.17 0.20
C PRO A 100 -7.84 -6.63 -0.56
N LEU A 101 -7.90 -5.30 -0.74
CA LEU A 101 -9.01 -4.65 -1.43
C LEU A 101 -9.07 -5.04 -2.90
N VAL A 102 -7.91 -5.06 -3.58
CA VAL A 102 -7.83 -5.44 -4.99
C VAL A 102 -8.19 -6.90 -5.20
N LEU A 103 -7.65 -7.77 -4.36
CA LEU A 103 -7.90 -9.20 -4.45
C LEU A 103 -9.40 -9.50 -4.33
N GLU A 104 -10.08 -8.84 -3.39
CA GLU A 104 -11.50 -9.01 -3.11
C GLU A 104 -12.39 -8.42 -4.21
N LEU A 105 -12.09 -7.20 -4.67
CA LEU A 105 -12.96 -6.48 -5.62
C LEU A 105 -12.67 -6.80 -7.09
N PHE A 106 -11.42 -7.07 -7.44
CA PHE A 106 -10.96 -7.15 -8.83
C PHE A 106 -10.21 -8.45 -9.16
N GLY A 107 -9.92 -9.28 -8.18
CA GLY A 107 -9.30 -10.58 -8.34
C GLY A 107 -7.79 -10.56 -8.62
N ALA A 108 -7.24 -11.77 -8.81
CA ALA A 108 -5.80 -12.02 -8.87
C ALA A 108 -5.09 -11.33 -10.06
N LYS A 109 -5.72 -11.24 -11.23
CA LYS A 109 -5.12 -10.56 -12.39
C LYS A 109 -4.85 -9.08 -12.09
N THR A 110 -5.83 -8.36 -11.54
CA THR A 110 -5.67 -6.94 -11.20
C THR A 110 -4.67 -6.76 -10.05
N LEU A 111 -4.58 -7.71 -9.12
CA LEU A 111 -3.55 -7.71 -8.09
C LEU A 111 -2.14 -7.75 -8.71
N MET A 112 -1.89 -8.67 -9.63
CA MET A 112 -0.62 -8.76 -10.35
C MET A 112 -0.29 -7.44 -11.07
N GLN A 113 -1.26 -6.87 -11.78
CA GLN A 113 -1.11 -5.61 -12.52
C GLN A 113 -0.78 -4.44 -11.57
N MET A 114 -1.49 -4.32 -10.44
CA MET A 114 -1.21 -3.30 -9.43
C MET A 114 0.19 -3.47 -8.86
N MET A 115 0.63 -4.70 -8.59
CA MET A 115 1.98 -4.94 -8.07
C MET A 115 3.05 -4.54 -9.07
N LEU A 116 2.89 -4.83 -10.37
CA LEU A 116 3.82 -4.37 -11.41
C LEU A 116 3.88 -2.84 -11.48
N LEU A 117 2.73 -2.16 -11.45
CA LEU A 117 2.65 -0.70 -11.42
C LEU A 117 3.38 -0.12 -10.19
N THR A 118 3.31 -0.78 -9.05
CA THR A 118 3.85 -0.27 -7.78
C THR A 118 5.29 -0.70 -7.49
N ILE A 119 5.97 -1.43 -8.39
CA ILE A 119 7.40 -1.77 -8.24
C ILE A 119 8.27 -0.51 -8.00
N PRO A 120 8.20 0.56 -8.84
CA PRO A 120 9.01 1.76 -8.64
C PRO A 120 8.74 2.43 -7.29
N LEU A 121 7.49 2.45 -6.87
CA LEU A 121 7.08 2.97 -5.59
C LEU A 121 7.63 2.16 -4.41
N THR A 122 7.63 0.84 -4.53
CA THR A 122 8.21 -0.07 -3.52
C THR A 122 9.71 0.15 -3.38
N VAL A 123 10.41 0.30 -4.49
CA VAL A 123 11.84 0.65 -4.51
C VAL A 123 12.07 2.00 -3.82
N TYR A 124 11.34 3.04 -4.22
CA TYR A 124 11.44 4.35 -3.59
C TYR A 124 11.18 4.30 -2.07
N SER A 125 10.12 3.61 -1.66
CA SER A 125 9.74 3.53 -0.24
C SER A 125 10.82 2.87 0.63
N ASN A 126 11.44 1.80 0.13
CA ASN A 126 12.47 1.04 0.87
C ASN A 126 13.89 1.62 0.75
N THR A 127 14.10 2.57 -0.14
CA THR A 127 15.36 3.28 -0.32
C THR A 127 15.27 4.69 0.25
N GLU A 128 14.82 5.64 -0.53
CA GLU A 128 14.74 7.05 -0.16
C GLU A 128 13.71 7.31 0.95
N GLY A 129 12.54 6.68 0.89
CA GLY A 129 11.52 6.78 1.95
C GLY A 129 12.05 6.30 3.30
N TYR A 130 12.78 5.17 3.32
CA TYR A 130 13.46 4.67 4.50
C TYR A 130 14.53 5.66 5.00
N ARG A 131 15.37 6.18 4.10
CA ARG A 131 16.41 7.17 4.41
C ARG A 131 15.84 8.44 5.05
N LEU A 132 14.77 8.97 4.51
CA LEU A 132 14.09 10.17 5.02
C LEU A 132 13.60 9.98 6.47
N LEU A 133 13.05 8.81 6.80
CA LEU A 133 12.48 8.53 8.11
C LEU A 133 13.52 8.10 9.14
N VAL A 134 14.46 7.26 8.75
CA VAL A 134 15.46 6.67 9.65
C VAL A 134 16.72 7.55 9.76
N GLY A 135 17.05 8.31 8.72
CA GLY A 135 18.23 9.19 8.72
C GLY A 135 19.55 8.45 8.55
N LYS A 136 19.55 7.19 8.08
CA LYS A 136 20.76 6.43 7.78
C LYS A 136 21.04 6.47 6.28
N GLU A 137 22.32 6.64 5.91
CA GLU A 137 22.75 6.66 4.52
C GLU A 137 22.65 5.29 3.81
N LYS A 138 22.53 4.20 4.56
CA LYS A 138 22.48 2.84 3.99
C LYS A 138 21.06 2.49 3.57
N MET A 139 20.93 2.17 2.28
CA MET A 139 19.71 1.55 1.74
C MET A 139 19.40 0.24 2.48
N ASN A 140 18.14 0.04 2.80
CA ASN A 140 17.69 -1.25 3.33
C ASN A 140 17.46 -2.24 2.16
N ALA A 141 18.57 -2.66 1.51
CA ALA A 141 18.50 -3.60 0.39
C ALA A 141 17.84 -4.94 0.79
N GLN A 142 17.97 -5.35 2.05
CA GLN A 142 17.31 -6.56 2.56
C GLN A 142 15.78 -6.40 2.61
N ALA A 143 15.27 -5.18 2.76
CA ALA A 143 13.82 -4.94 2.72
C ALA A 143 13.23 -5.08 1.31
N LEU A 144 14.06 -5.00 0.26
CA LEU A 144 13.63 -5.28 -1.12
C LEU A 144 13.47 -6.79 -1.36
N LEU A 145 14.22 -7.62 -0.64
CA LEU A 145 14.16 -9.09 -0.71
C LEU A 145 13.25 -9.66 0.39
N ASN A 146 12.12 -9.03 0.64
CA ASN A 146 11.13 -9.54 1.59
C ASN A 146 10.30 -10.70 0.99
N PRO A 147 9.58 -11.49 1.81
CA PRO A 147 8.79 -12.63 1.32
C PRO A 147 7.78 -12.29 0.22
N VAL A 148 7.21 -11.09 0.24
CA VAL A 148 6.28 -10.59 -0.78
C VAL A 148 6.99 -10.43 -2.14
N THR A 149 8.16 -9.80 -2.15
CA THR A 149 8.96 -9.64 -3.38
C THR A 149 9.48 -10.98 -3.89
N LEU A 150 9.94 -11.85 -2.99
CA LEU A 150 10.41 -13.18 -3.38
C LEU A 150 9.28 -14.02 -3.98
N SER A 151 8.08 -13.99 -3.40
CA SER A 151 6.92 -14.69 -3.94
C SER A 151 6.47 -14.15 -5.29
N MET A 152 6.56 -12.83 -5.50
CA MET A 152 6.33 -12.21 -6.79
C MET A 152 7.30 -12.73 -7.85
N LEU A 153 8.61 -12.68 -7.58
CA LEU A 153 9.64 -13.16 -8.49
C LEU A 153 9.52 -14.66 -8.80
N ALA A 154 9.25 -15.46 -7.77
CA ALA A 154 9.01 -16.89 -7.95
C ALA A 154 7.74 -17.13 -8.80
N GLY A 155 6.64 -16.45 -8.50
CA GLY A 155 5.39 -16.54 -9.28
C GLY A 155 5.59 -16.11 -10.74
N MET A 156 6.37 -15.04 -11.00
CA MET A 156 6.75 -14.63 -12.36
C MET A 156 7.52 -15.75 -13.09
N ALA A 157 8.52 -16.36 -12.43
CA ALA A 157 9.29 -17.45 -13.03
C ALA A 157 8.40 -18.65 -13.36
N PHE A 158 7.52 -19.07 -12.45
CA PHE A 158 6.59 -20.17 -12.68
C PHE A 158 5.59 -19.87 -13.81
N GLY A 159 5.05 -18.67 -13.86
CA GLY A 159 4.13 -18.23 -14.90
C GLY A 159 4.78 -18.18 -16.29
N LEU A 160 5.99 -17.60 -16.40
CA LEU A 160 6.75 -17.53 -17.65
C LEU A 160 7.17 -18.91 -18.16
N LEU A 161 7.55 -19.81 -17.28
CA LEU A 161 7.96 -21.17 -17.61
C LEU A 161 6.77 -22.11 -17.78
N SER A 162 5.53 -21.62 -17.54
CA SER A 162 4.30 -22.40 -17.60
C SER A 162 4.37 -23.71 -16.79
N ILE A 163 5.01 -23.64 -15.59
CA ILE A 163 5.18 -24.79 -14.73
C ILE A 163 3.82 -25.16 -14.12
N PRO A 164 3.32 -26.40 -14.36
CA PRO A 164 2.04 -26.82 -13.82
C PRO A 164 2.13 -26.99 -12.29
N MET A 165 1.15 -26.41 -11.58
CA MET A 165 1.05 -26.53 -10.13
C MET A 165 0.20 -27.74 -9.75
N PRO A 166 0.65 -28.60 -8.83
CA PRO A 166 -0.18 -29.69 -8.28
C PRO A 166 -1.45 -29.12 -7.62
N GLY A 167 -2.60 -29.79 -7.80
CA GLY A 167 -3.89 -29.32 -7.29
C GLY A 167 -3.87 -29.03 -5.78
N ILE A 168 -3.27 -29.91 -4.99
CA ILE A 168 -3.10 -29.74 -3.53
C ILE A 168 -2.38 -28.43 -3.17
N VAL A 169 -1.31 -28.08 -3.92
CA VAL A 169 -0.56 -26.84 -3.67
C VAL A 169 -1.43 -25.62 -4.01
N THR A 170 -2.15 -25.69 -5.12
CA THR A 170 -3.07 -24.62 -5.53
C THR A 170 -4.18 -24.38 -4.49
N GLU A 171 -4.75 -25.45 -3.91
CA GLU A 171 -5.77 -25.35 -2.88
C GLU A 171 -5.22 -24.70 -1.61
N VAL A 172 -4.01 -25.08 -1.15
CA VAL A 172 -3.36 -24.46 0.01
C VAL A 172 -3.07 -22.98 -0.24
N LEU A 173 -2.53 -22.64 -1.41
CA LEU A 173 -2.25 -21.24 -1.78
C LEU A 173 -3.55 -20.41 -1.81
N THR A 174 -4.62 -20.97 -2.37
CA THR A 174 -5.94 -20.32 -2.42
C THR A 174 -6.51 -20.13 -1.01
N GLY A 175 -6.45 -21.15 -0.16
CA GLY A 175 -6.91 -21.08 1.23
C GLY A 175 -6.18 -19.99 2.02
N CYS A 176 -4.85 -19.93 1.89
CA CYS A 176 -4.04 -18.87 2.49
C CYS A 176 -4.39 -17.49 1.91
N GLY A 177 -4.55 -17.38 0.60
CA GLY A 177 -4.91 -16.15 -0.09
C GLY A 177 -6.26 -15.58 0.37
N ASN A 178 -7.26 -16.43 0.57
CA ASN A 178 -8.59 -16.04 1.04
C ASN A 178 -8.56 -15.47 2.48
N CYS A 179 -7.55 -15.80 3.27
CA CYS A 179 -7.37 -15.23 4.61
C CYS A 179 -6.79 -13.80 4.59
N VAL A 180 -6.24 -13.33 3.48
CA VAL A 180 -5.59 -12.01 3.39
C VAL A 180 -6.55 -10.89 3.75
N SER A 181 -7.71 -10.82 3.09
CA SER A 181 -8.66 -9.72 3.26
C SER A 181 -9.22 -9.65 4.70
N PRO A 182 -9.78 -10.70 5.30
CA PRO A 182 -10.31 -10.63 6.65
C PRO A 182 -9.24 -10.33 7.70
N LEU A 183 -8.05 -10.95 7.60
CA LEU A 183 -6.97 -10.70 8.56
C LEU A 183 -6.40 -9.28 8.45
N ALA A 184 -6.22 -8.76 7.25
CA ALA A 184 -5.76 -7.39 7.04
C ALA A 184 -6.77 -6.37 7.59
N MET A 185 -8.07 -6.60 7.41
CA MET A 185 -9.11 -5.70 7.95
C MET A 185 -9.16 -5.73 9.48
N ILE A 186 -9.00 -6.90 10.10
CA ILE A 186 -8.90 -7.03 11.56
C ILE A 186 -7.65 -6.33 12.07
N LEU A 187 -6.48 -6.58 11.44
CA LEU A 187 -5.21 -5.94 11.78
C LEU A 187 -5.33 -4.41 11.75
N MET A 188 -5.86 -3.85 10.65
CA MET A 188 -6.02 -2.41 10.52
C MET A 188 -6.93 -1.82 11.60
N GLY A 189 -8.03 -2.51 11.92
CA GLY A 189 -8.93 -2.11 13.01
C GLY A 189 -8.23 -2.14 14.38
N SER A 190 -7.47 -3.19 14.65
CA SER A 190 -6.70 -3.35 15.90
C SER A 190 -5.65 -2.25 16.05
N ILE A 191 -4.91 -1.94 14.98
CA ILE A 191 -3.93 -0.83 14.98
C ILE A 191 -4.63 0.49 15.29
N LEU A 192 -5.73 0.81 14.61
CA LEU A 192 -6.49 2.05 14.86
C LEU A 192 -6.98 2.17 16.30
N SER A 193 -7.34 1.05 16.95
CA SER A 193 -7.82 1.05 18.34
C SER A 193 -6.76 1.45 19.36
N ALA A 194 -5.47 1.22 19.04
CA ALA A 194 -4.35 1.48 19.94
C ALA A 194 -3.96 2.98 20.03
N PHE A 195 -4.40 3.81 19.06
CA PHE A 195 -4.03 5.22 19.05
C PHE A 195 -5.04 6.11 19.76
N PRO A 196 -4.56 7.15 20.51
CA PRO A 196 -5.41 8.19 21.07
C PRO A 196 -5.88 9.12 19.93
N ILE A 197 -7.01 8.78 19.34
CA ILE A 197 -7.56 9.47 18.16
C ILE A 197 -7.84 10.96 18.46
N GLY A 198 -8.08 11.32 19.73
CA GLY A 198 -8.52 12.67 20.13
C GLY A 198 -7.53 13.81 19.88
N GLU A 199 -6.22 13.59 19.99
CA GLU A 199 -5.21 14.63 19.80
C GLU A 199 -5.03 14.99 18.32
N ILE A 200 -5.16 14.00 17.44
CA ILE A 200 -4.96 14.15 15.99
C ILE A 200 -6.06 14.97 15.36
N PHE A 201 -7.30 14.86 15.87
CA PHE A 201 -8.43 15.66 15.41
C PHE A 201 -8.30 17.17 15.68
N ARG A 202 -7.28 17.59 16.46
CA ARG A 202 -7.00 19.00 16.76
C ARG A 202 -5.92 19.61 15.87
N ASP A 203 -5.13 18.78 15.15
CA ASP A 203 -4.04 19.29 14.31
C ASP A 203 -4.54 19.62 12.89
N LYS A 204 -4.60 20.91 12.57
CA LYS A 204 -4.97 21.40 11.24
C LYS A 204 -4.01 20.88 10.14
N LEU A 205 -2.73 20.69 10.46
CA LEU A 205 -1.76 20.14 9.53
C LEU A 205 -2.13 18.70 9.14
N ALA A 206 -2.61 17.90 10.08
CA ALA A 206 -3.01 16.52 9.79
C ALA A 206 -4.15 16.47 8.76
N TYR A 207 -5.16 17.32 8.91
CA TYR A 207 -6.24 17.41 7.93
C TYR A 207 -5.75 17.86 6.55
N PHE A 208 -4.86 18.84 6.49
CA PHE A 208 -4.30 19.33 5.25
C PHE A 208 -3.49 18.24 4.53
N ILE A 209 -2.62 17.51 5.23
CA ILE A 209 -1.83 16.41 4.67
C ILE A 209 -2.73 15.27 4.20
N VAL A 210 -3.75 14.91 4.98
CA VAL A 210 -4.71 13.86 4.58
C VAL A 210 -5.54 14.30 3.38
N PHE A 211 -5.98 15.55 3.31
CA PHE A 211 -6.65 16.09 2.13
C PHE A 211 -5.76 16.02 0.88
N LEU A 212 -4.51 16.46 0.98
CA LEU A 212 -3.55 16.36 -0.12
C LEU A 212 -3.38 14.90 -0.56
N ARG A 213 -3.19 13.97 0.38
CA ARG A 213 -2.93 12.56 0.10
C ARG A 213 -4.15 11.83 -0.46
N MET A 214 -5.34 12.06 0.12
CA MET A 214 -6.54 11.28 -0.17
C MET A 214 -7.39 11.87 -1.30
N ILE A 215 -7.22 13.16 -1.61
CA ILE A 215 -8.06 13.84 -2.61
C ILE A 215 -7.20 14.51 -3.69
N ALA A 216 -6.30 15.43 -3.31
CA ALA A 216 -5.62 16.26 -4.28
C ALA A 216 -4.66 15.46 -5.18
N MET A 217 -3.77 14.65 -4.59
CA MET A 217 -2.79 13.89 -5.36
C MET A 217 -3.43 12.81 -6.25
N PRO A 218 -4.35 11.95 -5.74
CA PRO A 218 -5.06 11.02 -6.61
C PRO A 218 -5.87 11.75 -7.69
N GLY A 219 -6.54 12.84 -7.33
CA GLY A 219 -7.33 13.65 -8.26
C GLY A 219 -6.50 14.17 -9.43
N VAL A 220 -5.34 14.76 -9.16
CA VAL A 220 -4.45 15.29 -10.23
C VAL A 220 -3.94 14.15 -11.12
N ILE A 221 -3.51 13.03 -10.54
CA ILE A 221 -2.99 11.89 -11.31
C ILE A 221 -4.09 11.28 -12.18
N LEU A 222 -5.27 11.04 -11.62
CA LEU A 222 -6.36 10.37 -12.32
C LEU A 222 -7.01 11.29 -13.37
N LEU A 223 -7.17 12.57 -13.09
CA LEU A 223 -7.64 13.55 -14.08
C LEU A 223 -6.62 13.70 -15.21
N GLY A 224 -5.33 13.75 -14.90
CA GLY A 224 -4.28 13.73 -15.91
C GLY A 224 -4.35 12.46 -16.77
N ALA A 225 -4.44 11.29 -16.16
CA ALA A 225 -4.56 10.01 -16.87
C ALA A 225 -5.81 9.96 -17.77
N ALA A 226 -6.94 10.47 -17.30
CA ALA A 226 -8.17 10.58 -18.07
C ALA A 226 -8.03 11.54 -19.27
N ALA A 227 -7.36 12.69 -19.07
CA ALA A 227 -7.09 13.65 -20.13
C ALA A 227 -6.19 13.10 -21.24
N PHE A 228 -5.27 12.20 -20.89
CA PHE A 228 -4.42 11.47 -21.86
C PHE A 228 -5.10 10.23 -22.46
N GLY A 229 -6.37 9.96 -22.10
CA GLY A 229 -7.15 8.87 -22.68
C GLY A 229 -6.64 7.48 -22.29
N LEU A 230 -6.15 7.27 -21.06
CA LEU A 230 -5.71 5.96 -20.61
C LEU A 230 -6.84 4.91 -20.74
N PRO A 231 -6.53 3.68 -21.21
CA PRO A 231 -7.50 2.59 -21.26
C PRO A 231 -8.15 2.30 -19.89
N GLY A 232 -9.42 1.88 -19.89
CA GLY A 232 -10.19 1.68 -18.67
C GLY A 232 -9.55 0.67 -17.69
N GLU A 233 -8.85 -0.36 -18.18
CA GLU A 233 -8.11 -1.30 -17.34
C GLU A 233 -6.93 -0.60 -16.62
N ALA A 234 -6.11 0.16 -17.35
CA ALA A 234 -5.01 0.92 -16.78
C ALA A 234 -5.51 2.01 -15.82
N MET A 235 -6.62 2.68 -16.14
CA MET A 235 -7.28 3.64 -15.26
C MET A 235 -7.72 2.99 -13.95
N ARG A 236 -8.31 1.80 -14.00
CA ARG A 236 -8.72 1.04 -12.81
C ARG A 236 -7.53 0.72 -11.91
N ILE A 237 -6.46 0.18 -12.47
CA ILE A 237 -5.23 -0.17 -11.72
C ILE A 237 -4.62 1.08 -11.10
N LEU A 238 -4.55 2.18 -11.86
CA LEU A 238 -4.02 3.45 -11.40
C LEU A 238 -4.88 4.05 -10.28
N THR A 239 -6.21 3.96 -10.39
CA THR A 239 -7.14 4.41 -9.35
C THR A 239 -6.88 3.67 -8.05
N VAL A 240 -6.85 2.33 -8.11
CA VAL A 240 -6.59 1.51 -6.92
C VAL A 240 -5.23 1.85 -6.30
N ALA A 241 -4.16 1.91 -7.09
CA ALA A 241 -2.82 2.15 -6.57
C ALA A 241 -2.69 3.52 -5.88
N ASN A 242 -3.39 4.54 -6.37
CA ASN A 242 -3.21 5.92 -5.91
C ASN A 242 -4.19 6.36 -4.81
N THR A 243 -5.37 5.74 -4.70
CA THR A 243 -6.40 6.15 -3.73
C THR A 243 -6.26 5.50 -2.35
N MET A 244 -5.25 4.63 -2.17
CA MET A 244 -5.01 3.98 -0.88
C MET A 244 -4.59 5.01 0.19
N PRO A 245 -4.95 4.79 1.47
CA PRO A 245 -4.54 5.65 2.58
C PRO A 245 -3.03 5.70 2.74
N THR A 246 -2.55 6.42 3.73
CA THR A 246 -1.10 6.58 3.97
C THR A 246 -0.43 5.28 4.37
N SER A 247 0.82 5.08 3.94
CA SER A 247 1.59 3.88 4.22
C SER A 247 1.90 3.70 5.71
N MET A 248 1.85 2.46 6.17
CA MET A 248 2.31 2.07 7.50
C MET A 248 3.84 2.23 7.69
N ASN A 249 4.59 2.42 6.61
CA ASN A 249 6.04 2.63 6.67
C ASN A 249 6.41 3.89 7.46
N ALA A 250 5.55 4.90 7.51
CA ALA A 250 5.70 6.09 8.35
C ALA A 250 5.61 5.80 9.87
N ILE A 251 5.20 4.59 10.24
CA ILE A 251 5.18 4.10 11.63
C ILE A 251 6.30 3.09 11.83
N VAL A 252 6.36 2.08 10.96
CA VAL A 252 7.23 0.91 11.11
C VAL A 252 8.71 1.28 11.03
N PHE A 253 9.10 2.13 10.08
CA PHE A 253 10.49 2.51 9.90
C PHE A 253 11.04 3.36 11.06
N PRO A 254 10.38 4.44 11.51
CA PRO A 254 10.84 5.18 12.68
C PRO A 254 10.84 4.32 13.95
N ALA A 255 9.81 3.51 14.17
CA ALA A 255 9.72 2.64 15.34
C ALA A 255 10.88 1.63 15.41
N SER A 256 11.36 1.11 14.28
CA SER A 256 12.47 0.15 14.23
C SER A 256 13.80 0.71 14.74
N VAL A 257 13.93 2.04 14.84
CA VAL A 257 15.13 2.75 15.33
C VAL A 257 14.84 3.63 16.55
N GLY A 258 13.70 3.42 17.20
CA GLY A 258 13.32 4.14 18.42
C GLY A 258 12.94 5.60 18.22
N LYS A 259 12.63 6.04 17.00
CA LYS A 259 12.16 7.41 16.73
C LYS A 259 10.65 7.55 16.98
N ASP A 260 10.23 8.79 17.21
CA ASP A 260 8.81 9.11 17.42
C ASP A 260 7.99 8.82 16.15
N CYS A 261 6.98 7.97 16.28
CA CYS A 261 6.07 7.58 15.21
C CYS A 261 4.64 8.15 15.39
N ARG A 262 4.39 8.99 16.41
CA ARG A 262 3.04 9.50 16.74
C ARG A 262 2.40 10.25 15.58
N LEU A 263 3.16 11.13 14.91
CA LEU A 263 2.65 11.86 13.75
C LEU A 263 2.26 10.90 12.62
N GLY A 264 3.15 9.97 12.26
CA GLY A 264 2.88 8.96 11.23
C GLY A 264 1.64 8.11 11.56
N ALA A 265 1.54 7.67 12.81
CA ALA A 265 0.40 6.90 13.31
C ALA A 265 -0.92 7.69 13.21
N GLY A 266 -0.88 8.95 13.59
CA GLY A 266 -2.02 9.84 13.53
C GLY A 266 -2.53 10.08 12.12
N LEU A 267 -1.62 10.40 11.22
CA LEU A 267 -1.94 10.60 9.81
C LEU A 267 -2.45 9.31 9.16
N ALA A 268 -1.89 8.15 9.53
CA ALA A 268 -2.39 6.86 9.09
C ALA A 268 -3.82 6.60 9.59
N ALA A 269 -4.10 6.86 10.87
CA ALA A 269 -5.44 6.71 11.42
C ALA A 269 -6.47 7.60 10.70
N LEU A 270 -6.16 8.89 10.56
CA LEU A 270 -7.05 9.86 9.91
C LEU A 270 -7.26 9.52 8.43
N SER A 271 -6.22 9.14 7.69
CA SER A 271 -6.33 8.75 6.28
C SER A 271 -7.12 7.45 6.09
N ASN A 272 -7.01 6.48 7.00
CA ASN A 272 -7.83 5.27 6.95
C ASN A 272 -9.32 5.56 7.20
N LEU A 273 -9.65 6.52 8.07
CA LEU A 273 -11.02 6.99 8.23
C LEU A 273 -11.52 7.71 6.98
N ALA A 274 -10.72 8.61 6.41
CA ALA A 274 -11.03 9.29 5.17
C ALA A 274 -11.22 8.31 4.00
N ALA A 275 -10.45 7.22 3.95
CA ALA A 275 -10.49 6.19 2.92
C ALA A 275 -11.87 5.52 2.80
N LEU A 276 -12.64 5.45 3.89
CA LEU A 276 -14.01 4.90 3.87
C LEU A 276 -14.94 5.65 2.90
N VAL A 277 -14.66 6.93 2.67
CA VAL A 277 -15.43 7.78 1.77
C VAL A 277 -14.69 8.00 0.44
N THR A 278 -13.39 8.29 0.51
CA THR A 278 -12.62 8.68 -0.69
C THR A 278 -12.37 7.53 -1.65
N ILE A 279 -12.13 6.30 -1.16
CA ILE A 279 -11.95 5.14 -2.05
C ILE A 279 -13.22 4.85 -2.85
N PRO A 280 -14.42 4.66 -2.25
CA PRO A 280 -15.65 4.48 -3.00
C PRO A 280 -15.93 5.64 -3.97
N MET A 281 -15.67 6.88 -3.57
CA MET A 281 -15.86 8.06 -4.41
C MET A 281 -15.00 7.99 -5.68
N PHE A 282 -13.70 7.72 -5.56
CA PHE A 282 -12.81 7.62 -6.71
C PHE A 282 -13.13 6.39 -7.59
N PHE A 283 -13.52 5.27 -6.98
CA PHE A 283 -13.94 4.11 -7.74
C PHE A 283 -15.20 4.38 -8.56
N TYR A 284 -16.19 5.07 -7.98
CA TYR A 284 -17.38 5.50 -8.69
C TYR A 284 -17.04 6.44 -9.85
N LEU A 285 -16.16 7.41 -9.64
CA LEU A 285 -15.81 8.41 -10.65
C LEU A 285 -14.99 7.83 -11.81
N PHE A 286 -14.05 6.92 -11.53
CA PHE A 286 -13.06 6.48 -12.52
C PHE A 286 -13.16 4.99 -12.92
N CYS A 287 -13.85 4.15 -12.14
CA CYS A 287 -14.03 2.73 -12.41
C CYS A 287 -15.49 2.34 -12.64
N GLY A 288 -16.45 3.19 -12.37
CA GLY A 288 -17.89 2.93 -12.38
C GLY A 288 -18.57 3.03 -13.75
N ARG A 289 -17.79 2.90 -14.83
CA ARG A 289 -18.32 2.79 -16.20
C ARG A 289 -18.01 1.45 -16.82
#